data_940232cf2bf34634701d4ea3fae70e77
#
_entry.id   940232cf2bf34634701d4ea3fae70e77
#
_cell.length_a   1.000
_cell.length_b   1.000
_cell.length_c   1.000
_cell.angle_alpha   90.00
_cell.angle_beta   90.00
_cell.angle_gamma   90.00
#
_symmetry.space_group_name_H-M   'P 1'
#
loop_
_entity.id
_entity.type
_entity.pdbx_description
1 polymer ?
#
loop_
_entity_poly.entity_id
_entity_poly.type
_entity_poly.pdbx_seq_one_letter_code
_entity_poly.pdbx_strand_id
1 'polypeptide(L)'
;MLPLSSANNWNPDIIICGGGPYQDITAPADPSCGRIRPLDADPEWEMDSMPEGRGMVEGTLLPDGTVVWVNGAQEGAQGFGVAQDPSLEVLLYDPTQPKGKRFTTGPKSTIARLYHSVALLLLDGTLLISGSNPVEQPILTPDAKNPYVTEFCNEIYTPPYLQGNPVRPSSVVLSSKNLKVASKFTIKFSAPKNAKNVKVTLYYGGFVTHSVHMGHRMAFLDNTGFKAGATAQSITVTMPPNKSVAPAGPYVVYVMVDGVPAMGQFVQVS
;
A
#
# COMPACT_ATOMS: atom_id res chain seq x y z
N MET A 1 -6.23 5.10 3.98
CA MET A 1 -7.58 4.46 3.98
C MET A 1 -7.41 3.02 3.52
N LEU A 2 -7.92 2.06 4.29
CA LEU A 2 -7.90 0.63 3.97
C LEU A 2 -8.83 0.33 2.78
N PRO A 3 -8.73 -0.87 2.15
CA PRO A 3 -9.51 -1.17 0.97
C PRO A 3 -11.02 -1.09 1.19
N LEU A 4 -11.70 -0.40 0.28
CA LEU A 4 -13.16 -0.29 0.24
C LEU A 4 -13.77 -1.55 -0.38
N SER A 5 -14.97 -1.94 0.05
CA SER A 5 -15.70 -3.08 -0.53
C SER A 5 -17.22 -2.94 -0.38
N SER A 6 -17.97 -3.63 -1.19
CA SER A 6 -19.43 -3.75 -1.08
C SER A 6 -19.86 -4.45 0.20
N ALA A 7 -19.03 -5.34 0.76
CA ALA A 7 -19.29 -6.14 1.95
C ALA A 7 -19.56 -5.26 3.20
N ASN A 8 -18.98 -4.07 3.26
CA ASN A 8 -19.23 -3.09 4.33
C ASN A 8 -19.92 -1.82 3.81
N ASN A 9 -20.63 -1.94 2.70
CA ASN A 9 -21.34 -0.84 2.06
C ASN A 9 -20.44 0.35 1.69
N TRP A 10 -19.17 0.06 1.32
CA TRP A 10 -18.14 1.04 0.97
C TRP A 10 -17.81 2.01 2.11
N ASN A 11 -18.10 1.66 3.36
CA ASN A 11 -17.75 2.46 4.52
C ASN A 11 -16.21 2.58 4.61
N PRO A 12 -15.65 3.82 4.64
CA PRO A 12 -14.22 4.00 4.75
C PRO A 12 -13.70 3.51 6.11
N ASP A 13 -12.53 2.90 6.08
CA ASP A 13 -11.79 2.44 7.24
C ASP A 13 -10.41 3.11 7.17
N ILE A 14 -10.12 4.00 8.10
CA ILE A 14 -8.95 4.87 8.08
C ILE A 14 -7.97 4.41 9.13
N ILE A 15 -6.70 4.27 8.75
CA ILE A 15 -5.59 4.01 9.69
C ILE A 15 -4.58 5.14 9.60
N ILE A 16 -4.09 5.58 10.75
CA ILE A 16 -3.02 6.56 10.91
C ILE A 16 -2.02 5.97 11.89
N CYS A 17 -0.73 5.95 11.52
CA CYS A 17 0.34 5.39 12.34
C CYS A 17 1.51 6.36 12.47
N GLY A 18 2.18 6.32 13.61
CA GLY A 18 3.44 7.00 13.84
C GLY A 18 3.33 8.51 13.94
N GLY A 19 4.43 9.18 13.70
CA GLY A 19 4.60 10.61 13.86
C GLY A 19 5.47 10.96 15.06
N GLY A 20 5.56 12.25 15.39
CA GLY A 20 6.32 12.72 16.53
C GLY A 20 5.63 13.90 17.21
N PRO A 21 5.66 13.97 18.54
CA PRO A 21 4.96 15.02 19.30
C PRO A 21 5.68 16.37 19.26
N TYR A 22 6.98 16.38 19.00
CA TYR A 22 7.82 17.57 19.10
C TYR A 22 8.75 17.71 17.91
N GLN A 23 9.12 18.95 17.59
CA GLN A 23 10.12 19.28 16.57
C GLN A 23 11.53 19.31 17.21
N ASP A 24 11.97 18.16 17.71
CA ASP A 24 13.27 17.96 18.36
C ASP A 24 13.91 16.70 17.79
N ILE A 25 15.17 16.78 17.38
CA ILE A 25 15.91 15.68 16.74
C ILE A 25 16.06 14.45 17.66
N THR A 26 15.98 14.64 18.96
CA THR A 26 16.08 13.57 19.97
C THR A 26 14.72 13.10 20.51
N ALA A 27 13.62 13.71 20.05
CA ALA A 27 12.30 13.31 20.49
C ALA A 27 11.94 11.91 19.93
N PRO A 28 11.53 10.95 20.77
CA PRO A 28 11.14 9.65 20.30
C PRO A 28 9.90 9.73 19.41
N ALA A 29 9.91 9.01 18.29
CA ALA A 29 8.74 8.88 17.44
C ALA A 29 7.67 8.00 18.11
N ASP A 30 6.41 8.27 17.80
CA ASP A 30 5.26 7.57 18.36
C ASP A 30 5.05 6.23 17.63
N PRO A 31 4.93 5.07 18.33
CA PRO A 31 4.58 3.81 17.73
C PRO A 31 3.07 3.62 17.51
N SER A 32 2.21 4.50 18.05
CA SER A 32 0.77 4.28 18.04
C SER A 32 0.17 4.29 16.64
N CYS A 33 -0.89 3.49 16.47
CA CYS A 33 -1.76 3.46 15.30
C CYS A 33 -3.21 3.62 15.74
N GLY A 34 -3.89 4.61 15.18
CA GLY A 34 -5.33 4.77 15.33
C GLY A 34 -6.05 4.26 14.08
N ARG A 35 -7.12 3.48 14.27
CA ARG A 35 -8.02 3.02 13.20
C ARG A 35 -9.44 3.45 13.51
N ILE A 36 -10.16 3.97 12.52
CA ILE A 36 -11.54 4.45 12.69
C ILE A 36 -12.37 4.20 11.43
N ARG A 37 -13.65 3.88 11.63
CA ARG A 37 -14.68 3.88 10.59
C ARG A 37 -15.59 5.08 10.81
N PRO A 38 -15.34 6.20 10.15
CA PRO A 38 -15.98 7.49 10.47
C PRO A 38 -17.47 7.56 10.13
N LEU A 39 -18.01 6.60 9.38
CA LEU A 39 -19.43 6.53 9.02
C LEU A 39 -20.22 5.51 9.84
N ASP A 40 -19.61 4.88 10.84
CA ASP A 40 -20.34 4.06 11.80
C ASP A 40 -21.27 4.96 12.66
N ALA A 41 -22.29 4.39 13.28
CA ALA A 41 -23.26 5.15 14.08
C ALA A 41 -22.62 5.83 15.29
N ASP A 42 -21.58 5.20 15.85
CA ASP A 42 -20.77 5.71 16.96
C ASP A 42 -19.29 5.45 16.62
N PRO A 43 -18.63 6.36 15.89
CA PRO A 43 -17.28 6.14 15.42
C PRO A 43 -16.27 6.34 16.55
N GLU A 44 -15.57 5.28 16.91
CA GLU A 44 -14.49 5.30 17.90
C GLU A 44 -13.13 4.94 17.29
N TRP A 45 -12.06 5.50 17.85
CA TRP A 45 -10.70 5.13 17.52
C TRP A 45 -10.31 3.82 18.19
N GLU A 46 -10.02 2.82 17.38
CA GLU A 46 -9.37 1.59 17.84
C GLU A 46 -7.84 1.81 17.81
N MET A 47 -7.22 1.88 18.98
CA MET A 47 -5.78 2.07 19.09
C MET A 47 -5.04 0.74 19.03
N ASP A 48 -3.95 0.71 18.26
CA ASP A 48 -2.99 -0.39 18.12
C ASP A 48 -1.57 0.20 18.16
N SER A 49 -0.52 -0.59 17.97
CA SER A 49 0.86 -0.10 18.01
C SER A 49 1.73 -0.85 17.00
N MET A 50 2.59 -0.12 16.33
CA MET A 50 3.76 -0.67 15.65
C MET A 50 4.75 -1.23 16.68
N PRO A 51 5.66 -2.15 16.29
CA PRO A 51 6.70 -2.65 17.18
C PRO A 51 7.67 -1.56 17.68
N GLU A 52 7.84 -0.50 16.91
CA GLU A 52 8.70 0.65 17.22
C GLU A 52 8.06 1.95 16.74
N GLY A 53 8.45 3.08 17.35
CA GLY A 53 8.03 4.41 16.90
C GLY A 53 8.64 4.75 15.54
N ARG A 54 7.85 5.41 14.67
CA ARG A 54 8.32 5.87 13.36
C ARG A 54 7.76 7.24 13.02
N GLY A 55 8.63 8.22 12.90
CA GLY A 55 8.34 9.48 12.23
C GLY A 55 8.52 9.34 10.72
N MET A 56 7.70 10.00 9.90
CA MET A 56 7.77 9.96 8.44
C MET A 56 7.67 8.53 7.85
N VAL A 57 6.95 7.66 8.50
CA VAL A 57 6.68 6.30 8.01
C VAL A 57 5.75 6.36 6.81
N GLU A 58 6.03 5.56 5.80
CA GLU A 58 5.21 5.48 4.59
C GLU A 58 4.41 4.18 4.55
N GLY A 59 3.08 4.32 4.38
CA GLY A 59 2.16 3.19 4.30
C GLY A 59 1.62 2.98 2.89
N THR A 60 2.05 1.91 2.21
CA THR A 60 1.62 1.58 0.85
C THR A 60 0.69 0.36 0.84
N LEU A 61 -0.50 0.52 0.24
CA LEU A 61 -1.45 -0.57 0.06
C LEU A 61 -0.93 -1.60 -0.95
N LEU A 62 -1.04 -2.88 -0.61
CA LEU A 62 -0.75 -3.99 -1.50
C LEU A 62 -2.04 -4.56 -2.15
N PRO A 63 -1.97 -5.21 -3.32
CA PRO A 63 -3.13 -5.72 -4.05
C PRO A 63 -4.01 -6.70 -3.26
N ASP A 64 -3.46 -7.39 -2.27
CA ASP A 64 -4.19 -8.30 -1.38
C ASP A 64 -4.99 -7.59 -0.28
N GLY A 65 -4.70 -6.30 -0.05
CA GLY A 65 -5.33 -5.45 0.96
C GLY A 65 -4.53 -5.24 2.22
N THR A 66 -3.35 -5.83 2.33
CA THR A 66 -2.39 -5.54 3.39
C THR A 66 -1.71 -4.18 3.14
N VAL A 67 -1.05 -3.64 4.15
CA VAL A 67 -0.28 -2.40 4.05
C VAL A 67 1.18 -2.68 4.39
N VAL A 68 2.08 -2.24 3.54
CA VAL A 68 3.52 -2.20 3.85
C VAL A 68 3.83 -0.84 4.46
N TRP A 69 4.48 -0.85 5.62
CA TRP A 69 5.05 0.32 6.26
C TRP A 69 6.57 0.24 6.18
N VAL A 70 7.17 1.28 5.60
CA VAL A 70 8.62 1.36 5.36
C VAL A 70 9.14 2.75 5.68
N ASN A 71 10.45 2.88 5.72
CA ASN A 71 11.16 4.14 5.89
C ASN A 71 10.88 4.81 7.24
N GLY A 72 11.38 6.03 7.41
CA GLY A 72 11.15 6.85 8.59
C GLY A 72 12.27 6.74 9.62
N ALA A 73 12.03 7.36 10.76
CA ALA A 73 13.00 7.49 11.85
C ALA A 73 12.35 7.19 13.20
N GLN A 74 13.13 6.60 14.12
CA GLN A 74 12.69 6.34 15.49
C GLN A 74 12.79 7.58 16.38
N GLU A 75 13.60 8.56 15.96
CA GLU A 75 13.78 9.83 16.66
C GLU A 75 13.69 11.02 15.70
N GLY A 76 13.17 12.13 16.20
CA GLY A 76 13.13 13.39 15.51
C GLY A 76 11.76 13.80 14.96
N ALA A 77 11.79 14.69 13.97
CA ALA A 77 10.60 15.30 13.38
C ALA A 77 10.68 15.31 11.85
N GLN A 78 9.62 15.74 11.20
CA GLN A 78 9.61 16.03 9.77
C GLN A 78 10.40 17.32 9.50
N GLY A 79 11.32 17.24 8.53
CA GLY A 79 12.10 18.39 8.08
C GLY A 79 13.54 18.03 7.76
N PHE A 80 14.25 19.01 7.24
CA PHE A 80 15.66 18.85 6.89
C PHE A 80 16.53 18.78 8.14
N GLY A 81 17.32 17.71 8.26
CA GLY A 81 18.30 17.53 9.33
C GLY A 81 17.73 17.36 10.74
N VAL A 82 16.44 17.06 10.87
CA VAL A 82 15.78 16.97 12.19
C VAL A 82 15.27 15.57 12.52
N ALA A 83 15.82 14.54 11.90
CA ALA A 83 15.51 13.15 12.20
C ALA A 83 16.78 12.30 12.27
N GLN A 84 16.79 11.31 13.14
CA GLN A 84 17.87 10.36 13.35
C GLN A 84 17.33 8.97 13.70
N ASP A 85 18.20 7.99 13.87
CA ASP A 85 17.86 6.60 14.14
C ASP A 85 16.86 6.02 13.09
N PRO A 86 17.32 5.79 11.83
CA PRO A 86 16.45 5.37 10.75
C PRO A 86 15.85 3.98 11.00
N SER A 87 14.54 3.87 10.78
CA SER A 87 13.83 2.60 10.78
C SER A 87 14.14 1.84 9.49
N LEU A 88 14.75 0.67 9.60
CA LEU A 88 15.23 -0.11 8.45
C LEU A 88 14.35 -1.31 8.13
N GLU A 89 13.55 -1.79 9.08
CA GLU A 89 12.69 -2.96 8.92
C GLU A 89 11.41 -2.61 8.14
N VAL A 90 11.00 -3.52 7.27
CA VAL A 90 9.67 -3.52 6.67
C VAL A 90 8.67 -4.01 7.72
N LEU A 91 7.55 -3.30 7.89
CA LEU A 91 6.41 -3.81 8.63
C LEU A 91 5.28 -4.13 7.67
N LEU A 92 4.67 -5.31 7.83
CA LEU A 92 3.44 -5.70 7.16
C LEU A 92 2.28 -5.55 8.13
N TYR A 93 1.22 -4.88 7.69
CA TYR A 93 -0.02 -4.73 8.44
C TYR A 93 -1.14 -5.47 7.72
N ASP A 94 -1.71 -6.47 8.36
CA ASP A 94 -2.89 -7.17 7.89
C ASP A 94 -4.13 -6.68 8.65
N PRO A 95 -5.01 -5.88 8.02
CA PRO A 95 -6.19 -5.32 8.66
C PRO A 95 -7.23 -6.37 9.08
N THR A 96 -7.10 -7.61 8.62
CA THR A 96 -8.02 -8.73 8.92
C THR A 96 -7.67 -9.45 10.21
N GLN A 97 -6.45 -9.24 10.72
CA GLN A 97 -6.01 -9.84 11.98
C GLN A 97 -6.60 -9.12 13.19
N PRO A 98 -6.72 -9.81 14.32
CA PRO A 98 -7.12 -9.20 15.58
C PRO A 98 -6.15 -8.07 16.01
N LYS A 99 -6.65 -7.07 16.73
CA LYS A 99 -5.84 -6.05 17.38
C LYS A 99 -4.66 -6.67 18.14
N GLY A 100 -3.49 -6.05 18.03
CA GLY A 100 -2.22 -6.50 18.61
C GLY A 100 -1.55 -7.65 17.84
N LYS A 101 -2.13 -8.14 16.73
CA LYS A 101 -1.56 -9.19 15.87
C LYS A 101 -1.51 -8.78 14.40
N ARG A 102 -1.76 -7.50 14.11
CA ARG A 102 -1.84 -6.99 12.74
C ARG A 102 -0.48 -6.71 12.12
N PHE A 103 0.52 -6.42 12.93
CA PHE A 103 1.87 -6.13 12.46
C PHE A 103 2.75 -7.39 12.45
N THR A 104 3.50 -7.55 11.37
CA THR A 104 4.56 -8.55 11.22
C THR A 104 5.81 -7.84 10.72
N THR A 105 6.94 -8.05 11.40
CA THR A 105 8.24 -7.51 10.97
C THR A 105 8.79 -8.35 9.83
N GLY A 106 9.16 -7.71 8.74
CA GLY A 106 9.74 -8.29 7.54
C GLY A 106 11.26 -8.10 7.46
N PRO A 107 11.82 -8.12 6.26
CA PRO A 107 13.26 -7.95 6.05
C PRO A 107 13.72 -6.54 6.43
N LYS A 108 15.02 -6.43 6.65
CA LYS A 108 15.71 -5.19 7.00
C LYS A 108 16.50 -4.66 5.81
N SER A 109 16.33 -3.36 5.51
CA SER A 109 17.18 -2.63 4.57
C SER A 109 18.54 -2.28 5.21
N THR A 110 19.49 -1.90 4.39
CA THR A 110 20.77 -1.31 4.82
C THR A 110 20.86 0.19 4.50
N ILE A 111 19.80 0.76 3.92
CA ILE A 111 19.77 2.16 3.46
C ILE A 111 18.85 2.95 4.38
N ALA A 112 19.40 4.00 4.99
CA ALA A 112 18.62 4.97 5.75
C ALA A 112 17.75 5.80 4.82
N ARG A 113 16.42 5.80 5.04
CA ARG A 113 15.47 6.57 4.24
C ARG A 113 14.58 7.39 5.17
N LEU A 114 14.97 8.64 5.31
CA LEU A 114 14.36 9.63 6.19
C LEU A 114 13.42 10.56 5.40
N TYR A 115 13.60 11.88 5.57
CA TYR A 115 12.77 12.89 4.92
C TYR A 115 12.83 12.82 3.39
N HIS A 116 11.68 12.95 2.72
CA HIS A 116 11.49 12.82 1.27
C HIS A 116 11.78 11.43 0.68
N SER A 117 11.72 10.36 1.46
CA SER A 117 11.65 9.01 0.92
C SER A 117 10.26 8.68 0.36
N VAL A 118 10.20 7.71 -0.54
CA VAL A 118 8.94 7.27 -1.18
C VAL A 118 8.91 5.75 -1.36
N ALA A 119 7.70 5.18 -1.33
CA ALA A 119 7.44 3.80 -1.70
C ALA A 119 6.22 3.71 -2.63
N LEU A 120 6.34 3.01 -3.75
CA LEU A 120 5.32 2.92 -4.78
C LEU A 120 5.04 1.46 -5.15
N LEU A 121 3.78 1.08 -5.21
CA LEU A 121 3.36 -0.20 -5.75
C LEU A 121 3.53 -0.21 -7.28
N LEU A 122 4.30 -1.18 -7.78
CA LEU A 122 4.55 -1.38 -9.19
C LEU A 122 3.51 -2.34 -9.82
N LEU A 123 3.40 -2.30 -11.15
CA LEU A 123 2.45 -3.14 -11.88
C LEU A 123 2.68 -4.64 -11.68
N ASP A 124 3.90 -5.06 -11.42
CA ASP A 124 4.22 -6.46 -11.12
C ASP A 124 3.87 -6.88 -9.69
N GLY A 125 3.40 -5.96 -8.87
CA GLY A 125 3.04 -6.19 -7.47
C GLY A 125 4.21 -6.09 -6.49
N THR A 126 5.40 -5.72 -6.93
CA THR A 126 6.52 -5.33 -6.06
C THR A 126 6.42 -3.87 -5.64
N LEU A 127 7.24 -3.42 -4.69
CA LEU A 127 7.36 -2.01 -4.33
C LEU A 127 8.70 -1.46 -4.75
N LEU A 128 8.69 -0.30 -5.41
CA LEU A 128 9.85 0.55 -5.55
C LEU A 128 9.99 1.44 -4.32
N ILE A 129 11.15 1.40 -3.65
CA ILE A 129 11.49 2.28 -2.52
C ILE A 129 12.66 3.14 -2.94
N SER A 130 12.56 4.46 -2.75
CA SER A 130 13.54 5.42 -3.27
C SER A 130 13.68 6.64 -2.36
N GLY A 131 14.72 7.45 -2.58
CA GLY A 131 15.08 8.58 -1.70
C GLY A 131 15.75 8.05 -0.44
N SER A 132 16.13 8.88 0.45
CA SER A 132 15.57 10.20 0.84
C SER A 132 16.44 11.38 0.38
N ASN A 133 15.95 12.59 0.69
CA ASN A 133 16.78 13.80 0.71
C ASN A 133 16.58 14.50 2.08
N PRO A 134 17.35 14.12 3.12
CA PRO A 134 17.17 14.63 4.48
C PRO A 134 17.82 16.00 4.70
N VAL A 135 18.38 16.61 3.69
CA VAL A 135 19.05 17.92 3.74
C VAL A 135 18.49 18.84 2.67
N GLU A 136 18.58 20.16 2.88
CA GLU A 136 18.04 21.15 1.96
C GLU A 136 18.75 21.14 0.59
N GLN A 137 20.08 21.06 0.60
CA GLN A 137 20.88 20.92 -0.61
C GLN A 137 21.47 19.50 -0.64
N PRO A 138 21.49 18.84 -1.80
CA PRO A 138 22.00 17.46 -1.90
C PRO A 138 23.43 17.32 -1.37
N ILE A 139 23.62 16.35 -0.47
CA ILE A 139 24.92 15.96 0.09
C ILE A 139 25.17 14.50 -0.26
N LEU A 140 26.33 14.21 -0.84
CA LEU A 140 26.70 12.85 -1.28
C LEU A 140 27.64 12.14 -0.33
N THR A 141 28.33 12.89 0.53
CA THR A 141 29.30 12.34 1.48
C THR A 141 28.87 12.71 2.89
N PRO A 142 28.69 11.74 3.79
CA PRO A 142 28.30 12.04 5.18
C PRO A 142 29.41 12.78 5.92
N ASP A 143 29.02 13.64 6.84
CA ASP A 143 29.91 14.31 7.79
C ASP A 143 29.29 14.29 9.19
N ALA A 144 29.98 14.85 10.17
CA ALA A 144 29.52 14.85 11.56
C ALA A 144 28.23 15.64 11.79
N LYS A 145 27.92 16.62 10.93
CA LYS A 145 26.69 17.42 10.99
C LYS A 145 25.56 16.76 10.22
N ASN A 146 25.89 16.07 9.12
CA ASN A 146 24.94 15.45 8.22
C ASN A 146 25.32 13.97 8.05
N PRO A 147 24.99 13.12 9.05
CA PRO A 147 25.32 11.69 8.99
C PRO A 147 24.51 10.92 7.94
N TYR A 148 23.37 11.44 7.51
CA TYR A 148 22.53 10.88 6.47
C TYR A 148 22.57 11.77 5.23
N VAL A 149 22.85 11.13 4.09
CA VAL A 149 23.06 11.81 2.81
C VAL A 149 21.82 11.75 1.93
N THR A 150 21.85 12.50 0.82
CA THR A 150 20.88 12.32 -0.26
C THR A 150 21.10 10.95 -0.91
N GLU A 151 20.07 10.12 -0.89
CA GLU A 151 20.12 8.74 -1.37
C GLU A 151 19.52 8.61 -2.76
N PHE A 152 20.29 8.15 -3.72
CA PHE A 152 19.89 7.94 -5.11
C PHE A 152 19.64 6.48 -5.47
N CYS A 153 20.01 5.53 -4.59
CA CYS A 153 19.75 4.12 -4.82
C CYS A 153 18.26 3.80 -4.67
N ASN A 154 17.79 2.90 -5.53
CA ASN A 154 16.46 2.35 -5.45
C ASN A 154 16.52 0.92 -4.92
N GLU A 155 15.50 0.53 -4.15
CA GLU A 155 15.30 -0.83 -3.69
C GLU A 155 13.99 -1.36 -4.25
N ILE A 156 13.93 -2.66 -4.52
CA ILE A 156 12.69 -3.37 -4.85
C ILE A 156 12.37 -4.31 -3.70
N TYR A 157 11.28 -4.03 -3.02
CA TYR A 157 10.73 -4.95 -2.02
C TYR A 157 9.77 -5.94 -2.67
N THR A 158 10.00 -7.23 -2.41
CA THR A 158 9.14 -8.33 -2.87
C THR A 158 8.21 -8.77 -1.75
N PRO A 159 6.91 -8.45 -1.82
CA PRO A 159 5.93 -8.84 -0.81
C PRO A 159 5.78 -10.36 -0.66
N PRO A 160 5.27 -10.85 0.48
CA PRO A 160 5.13 -12.28 0.76
C PRO A 160 4.39 -13.07 -0.33
N TYR A 161 3.38 -12.49 -0.97
CA TYR A 161 2.62 -13.14 -2.03
C TYR A 161 3.41 -13.40 -3.32
N LEU A 162 4.62 -12.84 -3.47
CA LEU A 162 5.53 -13.11 -4.60
C LEU A 162 6.77 -13.92 -4.18
N GLN A 163 6.96 -14.19 -2.90
CA GLN A 163 8.11 -14.97 -2.43
C GLN A 163 7.98 -16.42 -2.90
N GLY A 164 9.12 -17.06 -3.18
CA GLY A 164 9.15 -18.44 -3.68
C GLY A 164 8.71 -18.59 -5.14
N ASN A 165 8.61 -17.51 -5.90
CA ASN A 165 8.22 -17.51 -7.31
C ASN A 165 6.92 -18.26 -7.60
N PRO A 166 5.79 -17.90 -6.98
CA PRO A 166 4.52 -18.57 -7.18
C PRO A 166 4.05 -18.47 -8.65
N VAL A 167 3.28 -19.47 -9.10
CA VAL A 167 2.66 -19.41 -10.41
C VAL A 167 1.60 -18.32 -10.41
N ARG A 168 1.78 -17.31 -11.25
CA ARG A 168 0.91 -16.14 -11.33
C ARG A 168 -0.22 -16.34 -12.35
N PRO A 169 -1.39 -15.71 -12.15
CA PRO A 169 -2.38 -15.56 -13.22
C PRO A 169 -1.73 -14.83 -14.41
N SER A 170 -2.07 -15.25 -15.63
CA SER A 170 -1.47 -14.73 -16.85
C SER A 170 -2.51 -14.43 -17.92
N SER A 171 -2.08 -13.85 -19.04
CA SER A 171 -2.94 -13.54 -20.20
C SER A 171 -4.19 -12.75 -19.81
N VAL A 172 -4.05 -11.79 -18.88
CA VAL A 172 -5.16 -10.98 -18.42
C VAL A 172 -5.59 -10.00 -19.51
N VAL A 173 -6.86 -10.08 -19.91
CA VAL A 173 -7.48 -9.21 -20.92
C VAL A 173 -8.76 -8.62 -20.36
N LEU A 174 -8.81 -7.30 -20.24
CA LEU A 174 -10.00 -6.55 -19.87
C LEU A 174 -10.83 -6.23 -21.12
N SER A 175 -12.15 -6.36 -21.05
CA SER A 175 -13.05 -5.99 -22.15
C SER A 175 -13.06 -4.50 -22.47
N SER A 176 -12.63 -3.65 -21.52
CA SER A 176 -12.43 -2.21 -21.70
C SER A 176 -11.35 -1.72 -20.72
N LYS A 177 -10.58 -0.72 -21.15
CA LYS A 177 -9.69 0.06 -20.28
C LYS A 177 -10.31 1.40 -19.85
N ASN A 178 -11.47 1.76 -20.39
CA ASN A 178 -12.27 2.90 -19.95
C ASN A 178 -13.46 2.35 -19.14
N LEU A 179 -13.42 2.51 -17.84
CA LEU A 179 -14.37 1.95 -16.90
C LEU A 179 -15.26 3.05 -16.33
N LYS A 180 -16.57 2.81 -16.27
CA LYS A 180 -17.53 3.73 -15.66
C LYS A 180 -17.97 3.20 -14.31
N VAL A 181 -18.18 4.08 -13.33
CA VAL A 181 -18.82 3.70 -12.06
C VAL A 181 -20.20 3.08 -12.31
N ALA A 182 -20.67 2.20 -11.42
CA ALA A 182 -21.91 1.45 -11.51
C ALA A 182 -22.06 0.58 -12.77
N SER A 183 -21.02 0.39 -13.56
CA SER A 183 -21.04 -0.49 -14.74
C SER A 183 -20.40 -1.85 -14.47
N LYS A 184 -20.46 -2.72 -15.47
CA LYS A 184 -19.79 -4.02 -15.44
C LYS A 184 -18.83 -4.15 -16.63
N PHE A 185 -17.75 -4.89 -16.41
CA PHE A 185 -16.82 -5.27 -17.46
C PHE A 185 -16.37 -6.74 -17.27
N THR A 186 -15.79 -7.32 -18.29
CA THR A 186 -15.34 -8.71 -18.25
C THR A 186 -13.82 -8.75 -18.22
N ILE A 187 -13.28 -9.69 -17.44
CA ILE A 187 -11.86 -10.04 -17.44
C ILE A 187 -11.72 -11.51 -17.87
N LYS A 188 -10.89 -11.75 -18.88
CA LYS A 188 -10.43 -13.09 -19.27
C LYS A 188 -8.99 -13.25 -18.83
N PHE A 189 -8.64 -14.44 -18.32
CA PHE A 189 -7.27 -14.73 -17.88
C PHE A 189 -7.02 -16.25 -17.78
N SER A 190 -5.75 -16.60 -17.67
CA SER A 190 -5.34 -17.97 -17.35
C SER A 190 -5.02 -18.05 -15.86
N ALA A 191 -5.74 -18.91 -15.13
CA ALA A 191 -5.47 -19.19 -13.73
C ALA A 191 -4.48 -20.36 -13.59
N PRO A 192 -3.69 -20.41 -12.49
CA PRO A 192 -2.95 -21.61 -12.13
C PRO A 192 -3.85 -22.83 -11.98
N LYS A 193 -3.30 -24.03 -12.16
CA LYS A 193 -4.04 -25.27 -11.90
C LYS A 193 -4.50 -25.31 -10.44
N ASN A 194 -5.71 -25.85 -10.23
CA ASN A 194 -6.32 -25.97 -8.90
C ASN A 194 -6.61 -24.65 -8.19
N ALA A 195 -6.67 -23.53 -8.91
CA ALA A 195 -7.07 -22.23 -8.36
C ALA A 195 -8.45 -22.31 -7.69
N LYS A 196 -8.55 -21.74 -6.48
CA LYS A 196 -9.74 -21.81 -5.63
C LYS A 196 -10.50 -20.49 -5.56
N ASN A 197 -9.79 -19.37 -5.58
CA ASN A 197 -10.38 -18.05 -5.36
C ASN A 197 -9.82 -17.01 -6.32
N VAL A 198 -10.65 -16.02 -6.64
CA VAL A 198 -10.24 -14.83 -7.38
C VAL A 198 -10.69 -13.58 -6.61
N LYS A 199 -9.82 -12.59 -6.57
CA LYS A 199 -10.11 -11.24 -6.08
C LYS A 199 -9.70 -10.26 -7.18
N VAL A 200 -10.49 -9.22 -7.39
CA VAL A 200 -10.15 -8.13 -8.31
C VAL A 200 -10.00 -6.85 -7.51
N THR A 201 -8.86 -6.19 -7.69
CA THR A 201 -8.53 -4.97 -6.97
C THR A 201 -8.43 -3.81 -7.95
N LEU A 202 -9.10 -2.71 -7.64
CA LEU A 202 -8.99 -1.43 -8.32
C LEU A 202 -8.15 -0.51 -7.44
N TYR A 203 -6.97 -0.10 -7.91
CA TYR A 203 -5.98 0.64 -7.15
C TYR A 203 -5.69 2.00 -7.78
N TYR A 204 -5.75 3.05 -6.97
CA TYR A 204 -5.28 4.39 -7.30
C TYR A 204 -4.12 4.75 -6.38
N GLY A 205 -2.90 4.83 -6.94
CA GLY A 205 -1.68 5.10 -6.18
C GLY A 205 -1.57 6.53 -5.66
N GLY A 206 -2.29 7.47 -6.28
CA GLY A 206 -2.24 8.87 -5.91
C GLY A 206 -0.89 9.52 -6.21
N PHE A 207 -0.52 10.48 -5.37
CA PHE A 207 0.77 11.17 -5.40
C PHE A 207 1.42 11.07 -4.02
N VAL A 208 2.73 10.83 -3.99
CA VAL A 208 3.49 10.72 -2.75
C VAL A 208 4.26 12.01 -2.50
N THR A 209 4.11 12.56 -1.31
CA THR A 209 4.96 13.64 -0.79
C THR A 209 5.03 13.54 0.73
N HIS A 210 6.20 13.76 1.32
CA HIS A 210 6.38 13.80 2.79
C HIS A 210 5.81 12.54 3.49
N SER A 211 6.06 11.37 2.92
CA SER A 211 5.56 10.05 3.37
C SER A 211 4.04 9.87 3.30
N VAL A 212 3.30 10.78 2.65
CA VAL A 212 1.85 10.71 2.52
C VAL A 212 1.44 10.43 1.08
N HIS A 213 0.67 9.37 0.88
CA HIS A 213 0.02 9.05 -0.39
C HIS A 213 -1.28 9.86 -0.54
N MET A 214 -1.20 10.97 -1.25
CA MET A 214 -2.33 11.86 -1.50
C MET A 214 -3.33 11.20 -2.47
N GLY A 215 -4.57 11.04 -2.03
CA GLY A 215 -5.62 10.39 -2.83
C GLY A 215 -5.54 8.87 -2.91
N HIS A 216 -4.57 8.24 -2.23
CA HIS A 216 -4.36 6.80 -2.19
C HIS A 216 -5.66 6.03 -1.89
N ARG A 217 -6.02 5.11 -2.76
CA ARG A 217 -7.31 4.40 -2.68
C ARG A 217 -7.22 3.00 -3.30
N MET A 218 -7.90 2.09 -2.66
CA MET A 218 -8.07 0.73 -3.16
C MET A 218 -9.51 0.26 -2.94
N ALA A 219 -10.06 -0.46 -3.91
CA ALA A 219 -11.35 -1.09 -3.80
C ALA A 219 -11.28 -2.55 -4.24
N PHE A 220 -11.88 -3.45 -3.46
CA PHE A 220 -12.15 -4.81 -3.89
C PHE A 220 -13.44 -4.83 -4.68
N LEU A 221 -13.37 -5.28 -5.92
CA LEU A 221 -14.50 -5.30 -6.84
C LEU A 221 -15.23 -6.64 -6.78
N ASP A 222 -16.56 -6.56 -6.69
CA ASP A 222 -17.39 -7.74 -6.79
C ASP A 222 -17.22 -8.40 -8.16
N ASN A 223 -17.16 -9.71 -8.17
CA ASN A 223 -17.03 -10.47 -9.40
C ASN A 223 -17.84 -11.77 -9.36
N THR A 224 -18.20 -12.27 -10.53
CA THR A 224 -18.94 -13.53 -10.73
C THR A 224 -18.37 -14.28 -11.92
N GLY A 225 -18.62 -15.60 -11.98
CA GLY A 225 -18.24 -16.43 -13.11
C GLY A 225 -16.90 -17.14 -12.98
N PHE A 226 -16.18 -16.98 -11.86
CA PHE A 226 -14.96 -17.76 -11.60
C PHE A 226 -15.29 -19.25 -11.45
N LYS A 227 -14.48 -20.09 -12.09
CA LYS A 227 -14.62 -21.55 -12.05
C LYS A 227 -13.39 -22.17 -11.40
N ALA A 228 -13.54 -22.60 -10.15
CA ALA A 228 -12.46 -23.23 -9.41
C ALA A 228 -11.89 -24.44 -10.18
N GLY A 229 -10.57 -24.56 -10.21
CA GLY A 229 -9.86 -25.63 -10.90
C GLY A 229 -9.75 -25.50 -12.43
N ALA A 230 -10.50 -24.59 -13.06
CA ALA A 230 -10.36 -24.32 -14.49
C ALA A 230 -9.18 -23.37 -14.75
N THR A 231 -8.41 -23.62 -15.81
CA THR A 231 -7.31 -22.74 -16.22
C THR A 231 -7.82 -21.52 -16.97
N ALA A 232 -8.71 -21.71 -17.95
CA ALA A 232 -9.30 -20.59 -18.70
C ALA A 232 -10.45 -19.98 -17.90
N GLN A 233 -10.31 -18.70 -17.55
CA GLN A 233 -11.28 -17.95 -16.76
C GLN A 233 -11.93 -16.82 -17.56
N SER A 234 -13.20 -16.57 -17.29
CA SER A 234 -13.92 -15.39 -17.74
C SER A 234 -14.86 -14.95 -16.63
N ILE A 235 -14.53 -13.81 -16.01
CA ILE A 235 -15.30 -13.26 -14.89
C ILE A 235 -15.96 -11.95 -15.29
N THR A 236 -17.12 -11.65 -14.70
CA THR A 236 -17.78 -10.37 -14.80
C THR A 236 -17.51 -9.60 -13.52
N VAL A 237 -16.98 -8.39 -13.64
CA VAL A 237 -16.59 -7.52 -12.53
C VAL A 237 -17.54 -6.32 -12.49
N THR A 238 -17.98 -5.95 -11.28
CA THR A 238 -18.85 -4.80 -11.04
C THR A 238 -18.02 -3.64 -10.49
N MET A 239 -18.13 -2.48 -11.12
CA MET A 239 -17.49 -1.25 -10.67
C MET A 239 -18.19 -0.68 -9.43
N PRO A 240 -17.47 0.11 -8.60
CA PRO A 240 -18.06 0.82 -7.47
C PRO A 240 -19.27 1.67 -7.87
N PRO A 241 -20.20 1.93 -6.92
CA PRO A 241 -21.51 2.51 -7.25
C PRO A 241 -21.46 3.97 -7.72
N ASN A 242 -20.44 4.72 -7.34
CA ASN A 242 -20.37 6.16 -7.61
C ASN A 242 -18.94 6.72 -7.55
N LYS A 243 -18.80 7.99 -7.90
CA LYS A 243 -17.52 8.71 -7.93
C LYS A 243 -16.98 9.07 -6.55
N SER A 244 -17.76 9.00 -5.48
CA SER A 244 -17.24 9.16 -4.12
C SER A 244 -16.40 7.95 -3.70
N VAL A 245 -16.78 6.76 -4.14
CA VAL A 245 -16.02 5.52 -3.92
C VAL A 245 -14.85 5.40 -4.90
N ALA A 246 -15.09 5.65 -6.19
CA ALA A 246 -14.06 5.62 -7.24
C ALA A 246 -14.10 6.92 -8.05
N PRO A 247 -13.41 7.99 -7.61
CA PRO A 247 -13.26 9.23 -8.37
C PRO A 247 -12.70 8.98 -9.78
N ALA A 248 -13.03 9.87 -10.70
CA ALA A 248 -12.48 9.80 -12.06
C ALA A 248 -10.95 9.97 -12.05
N GLY A 249 -10.25 9.15 -12.81
CA GLY A 249 -8.79 9.18 -12.86
C GLY A 249 -8.17 7.89 -13.38
N PRO A 250 -6.82 7.82 -13.43
CA PRO A 250 -6.08 6.62 -13.77
C PRO A 250 -6.05 5.65 -12.58
N TYR A 251 -6.34 4.39 -12.83
CA TYR A 251 -6.26 3.31 -11.85
C TYR A 251 -5.47 2.15 -12.41
N VAL A 252 -5.12 1.21 -11.55
CA VAL A 252 -4.57 -0.11 -11.90
C VAL A 252 -5.55 -1.18 -11.46
N VAL A 253 -5.88 -2.11 -12.35
CA VAL A 253 -6.62 -3.33 -12.02
C VAL A 253 -5.63 -4.45 -11.80
N TYR A 254 -5.69 -5.10 -10.63
CA TYR A 254 -5.00 -6.36 -10.35
C TYR A 254 -6.01 -7.50 -10.27
N VAL A 255 -5.66 -8.63 -10.89
CA VAL A 255 -6.38 -9.91 -10.73
C VAL A 255 -5.56 -10.79 -9.81
N MET A 256 -6.09 -11.09 -8.66
CA MET A 256 -5.44 -11.94 -7.66
C MET A 256 -6.05 -13.34 -7.72
N VAL A 257 -5.24 -14.37 -7.84
CA VAL A 257 -5.71 -15.77 -7.73
C VAL A 257 -4.99 -16.43 -6.57
N ASP A 258 -5.75 -16.93 -5.60
CA ASP A 258 -5.23 -17.53 -4.36
C ASP A 258 -4.17 -16.66 -3.67
N GLY A 259 -4.39 -15.33 -3.65
CA GLY A 259 -3.50 -14.35 -3.04
C GLY A 259 -2.34 -13.88 -3.92
N VAL A 260 -2.14 -14.44 -5.11
CA VAL A 260 -1.03 -14.07 -6.01
C VAL A 260 -1.53 -13.14 -7.12
N PRO A 261 -0.94 -11.94 -7.29
CA PRO A 261 -1.37 -10.99 -8.31
C PRO A 261 -0.87 -11.35 -9.71
N ALA A 262 -1.70 -11.14 -10.72
CA ALA A 262 -1.25 -10.98 -12.09
C ALA A 262 -0.49 -9.64 -12.25
N MET A 263 0.10 -9.41 -13.43
CA MET A 263 0.56 -8.08 -13.83
C MET A 263 -0.62 -7.11 -13.85
N GLY A 264 -0.50 -6.00 -13.12
CA GLY A 264 -1.50 -4.94 -13.08
C GLY A 264 -1.66 -4.24 -14.42
N GLN A 265 -2.85 -3.74 -14.69
CA GLN A 265 -3.15 -3.03 -15.94
C GLN A 265 -3.75 -1.66 -15.66
N PHE A 266 -3.20 -0.64 -16.30
CA PHE A 266 -3.78 0.70 -16.27
C PHE A 266 -5.15 0.75 -16.91
N VAL A 267 -6.07 1.43 -16.25
CA VAL A 267 -7.43 1.74 -16.71
C VAL A 267 -7.76 3.20 -16.39
N GLN A 268 -8.71 3.76 -17.14
CA GLN A 268 -9.28 5.09 -16.86
C GLN A 268 -10.67 4.91 -16.28
N VAL A 269 -10.91 5.46 -15.10
CA VAL A 269 -12.25 5.54 -14.47
C VAL A 269 -12.90 6.88 -14.77
N SER A 270 -14.22 6.89 -15.09
CA SER A 270 -14.98 8.08 -15.44
C SER A 270 -16.38 8.13 -14.80
#